data_e6832215e0056ea0a17307903949cb98
#
_entry.id   e6832215e0056ea0a17307903949cb98
#
_cell.length_a   1.000
_cell.length_b   1.000
_cell.length_c   1.000
_cell.angle_alpha   90.00
_cell.angle_beta   90.00
_cell.angle_gamma   90.00
#
_symmetry.space_group_name_H-M   'P 1'
#
loop_
_entity.id
_entity.type
_entity.pdbx_description
1 polymer ?
#
loop_
_entity_poly.entity_id
_entity_poly.type
_entity_poly.pdbx_seq_one_letter_code
_entity_poly.pdbx_strand_id
1 'polypeptide(L)'
;MQFFHGTNIDFLSKRKLFYLASTALIVIGMVAFFAKGLVVGIDFAGGTEVLVRFQKDVEINNIRTSMDQSGITGAEIKTLGSDRDILIRTAEPGEGTSVSDRIKEALTKSEAGNTFEVLRIDKVGPKIGKELTTSAIYATIFSLIAILIYLAFRFEFLYALGSVVALLHDVLMTLGIVALTGALFPSMNLELNQGMVAAFLTLIGFSVNDTVVVFDRIRENIKLFKSESIFSVMNKSLNYTLNRTIITNGTVFITVLILLIFGGEVNRSFAYTFLIGIITGTYSSIYVAGAFVVDAKNYFDKKKKPAVRNAVVGKA
;
A
#
# COMPACT_ATOMS: atom_id res chain seq x y z
N MET A 1 -8.05 -19.27 22.08
CA MET A 1 -7.22 -20.31 21.46
C MET A 1 -5.85 -19.68 21.15
N GLN A 2 -4.76 -20.36 21.55
CA GLN A 2 -3.40 -19.91 21.22
C GLN A 2 -2.86 -20.90 20.18
N PHE A 3 -2.85 -20.49 18.93
CA PHE A 3 -2.41 -21.35 17.81
C PHE A 3 -0.90 -21.59 17.78
N PHE A 4 -0.11 -20.67 18.39
CA PHE A 4 1.36 -20.71 18.39
C PHE A 4 1.88 -20.65 19.83
N HIS A 5 1.66 -21.73 20.62
CA HIS A 5 2.23 -21.85 21.96
C HIS A 5 3.68 -22.34 21.89
N GLY A 6 4.61 -21.60 22.52
CA GLY A 6 5.99 -22.04 22.70
C GLY A 6 6.85 -22.02 21.43
N THR A 7 6.49 -21.20 20.42
CA THR A 7 7.35 -21.05 19.23
C THR A 7 8.69 -20.45 19.63
N ASN A 8 9.77 -21.01 19.07
CA ASN A 8 11.14 -20.52 19.23
C ASN A 8 11.79 -20.36 17.85
N ILE A 9 11.17 -19.53 17.02
CA ILE A 9 11.64 -19.26 15.66
C ILE A 9 12.76 -18.21 15.74
N ASP A 10 13.87 -18.48 15.08
CA ASP A 10 14.96 -17.51 14.95
C ASP A 10 14.68 -16.57 13.77
N PHE A 11 13.97 -15.48 14.07
CA PHE A 11 13.62 -14.44 13.10
C PHE A 11 14.82 -13.58 12.73
N LEU A 12 15.58 -13.13 13.73
CA LEU A 12 16.58 -12.08 13.57
C LEU A 12 17.85 -12.56 12.85
N SER A 13 18.17 -13.84 12.84
CA SER A 13 19.29 -14.38 12.07
C SER A 13 19.10 -14.22 10.57
N LYS A 14 17.84 -14.24 10.11
CA LYS A 14 17.50 -14.11 8.68
C LYS A 14 17.36 -12.65 8.21
N ARG A 15 17.51 -11.65 9.11
CA ARG A 15 17.23 -10.24 8.81
C ARG A 15 17.97 -9.68 7.58
N LYS A 16 19.23 -10.09 7.35
CA LYS A 16 20.01 -9.64 6.19
C LYS A 16 19.39 -10.07 4.86
N LEU A 17 18.84 -11.30 4.81
CA LEU A 17 18.14 -11.82 3.65
C LEU A 17 16.89 -10.98 3.36
N PHE A 18 16.11 -10.67 4.41
CA PHE A 18 14.91 -9.84 4.27
C PHE A 18 15.24 -8.39 3.90
N TYR A 19 16.33 -7.80 4.43
CA TYR A 19 16.79 -6.49 3.98
C TYR A 19 17.11 -6.48 2.48
N LEU A 20 17.87 -7.48 2.01
CA LEU A 20 18.23 -7.60 0.59
C LEU A 20 16.97 -7.78 -0.28
N ALA A 21 16.08 -8.70 0.08
CA ALA A 21 14.86 -8.98 -0.66
C ALA A 21 13.94 -7.76 -0.73
N SER A 22 13.72 -7.10 0.43
CA SER A 22 12.91 -5.87 0.50
C SER A 22 13.50 -4.74 -0.34
N THR A 23 14.81 -4.50 -0.20
CA THR A 23 15.47 -3.43 -0.97
C THR A 23 15.38 -3.71 -2.46
N ALA A 24 15.63 -4.96 -2.89
CA ALA A 24 15.50 -5.33 -4.30
C ALA A 24 14.07 -5.11 -4.82
N LEU A 25 13.06 -5.52 -4.07
CA LEU A 25 11.66 -5.37 -4.45
C LEU A 25 11.22 -3.91 -4.49
N ILE A 26 11.64 -3.10 -3.50
CA ILE A 26 11.41 -1.65 -3.50
C ILE A 26 12.06 -1.00 -4.73
N VAL A 27 13.33 -1.33 -5.04
CA VAL A 27 14.02 -0.76 -6.20
C VAL A 27 13.29 -1.11 -7.49
N ILE A 28 12.94 -2.38 -7.70
CA ILE A 28 12.20 -2.84 -8.89
C ILE A 28 10.84 -2.10 -8.98
N GLY A 29 10.11 -2.04 -7.88
CA GLY A 29 8.81 -1.35 -7.83
C GLY A 29 8.94 0.16 -8.09
N MET A 30 9.95 0.82 -7.54
CA MET A 30 10.19 2.24 -7.77
C MET A 30 10.64 2.52 -9.20
N VAL A 31 11.41 1.64 -9.82
CA VAL A 31 11.71 1.74 -11.26
C VAL A 31 10.42 1.65 -12.08
N ALA A 32 9.52 0.72 -11.78
CA ALA A 32 8.21 0.65 -12.44
C ALA A 32 7.38 1.92 -12.23
N PHE A 33 7.38 2.45 -10.99
CA PHE A 33 6.68 3.69 -10.65
C PHE A 33 7.20 4.89 -11.46
N PHE A 34 8.51 5.09 -11.54
CA PHE A 34 9.08 6.21 -12.30
C PHE A 34 9.00 6.02 -13.82
N ALA A 35 8.99 4.77 -14.31
CA ALA A 35 8.91 4.47 -15.74
C ALA A 35 7.50 4.60 -16.32
N LYS A 36 6.46 4.16 -15.58
CA LYS A 36 5.07 4.14 -16.06
C LYS A 36 4.12 5.00 -15.22
N GLY A 37 4.47 5.33 -13.98
CA GLY A 37 3.60 6.01 -13.03
C GLY A 37 2.46 5.14 -12.52
N LEU A 38 1.53 5.78 -11.82
CA LEU A 38 0.20 5.25 -11.52
C LEU A 38 -0.82 5.97 -12.40
N VAL A 39 -1.81 5.23 -12.88
CA VAL A 39 -2.95 5.84 -13.57
C VAL A 39 -3.74 6.66 -12.56
N VAL A 40 -3.93 7.96 -12.85
CA VAL A 40 -4.68 8.85 -11.95
C VAL A 40 -6.17 8.68 -12.23
N GLY A 41 -6.95 8.37 -11.20
CA GLY A 41 -8.40 8.25 -11.28
C GLY A 41 -9.09 9.58 -11.46
N ILE A 42 -10.36 9.55 -11.85
CA ILE A 42 -11.19 10.76 -12.07
C ILE A 42 -11.34 11.60 -10.80
N ASP A 43 -11.20 11.02 -9.63
CA ASP A 43 -11.26 11.74 -8.35
C ASP A 43 -10.25 12.89 -8.29
N PHE A 44 -9.09 12.73 -8.91
CA PHE A 44 -8.00 13.70 -8.92
C PHE A 44 -7.81 14.38 -10.28
N ALA A 45 -7.96 13.62 -11.38
CA ALA A 45 -7.83 14.17 -12.72
C ALA A 45 -9.06 15.02 -13.13
N GLY A 46 -10.21 14.74 -12.54
CA GLY A 46 -11.51 15.20 -13.06
C GLY A 46 -11.91 14.40 -14.28
N GLY A 47 -13.16 14.54 -14.71
CA GLY A 47 -13.69 13.89 -15.90
C GLY A 47 -15.01 13.16 -15.68
N THR A 48 -15.42 12.42 -16.71
CA THR A 48 -16.60 11.55 -16.68
C THR A 48 -16.16 10.11 -16.95
N GLU A 49 -16.67 9.19 -16.15
CA GLU A 49 -16.45 7.75 -16.30
C GLU A 49 -17.81 7.06 -16.44
N VAL A 50 -17.94 6.21 -17.46
CA VAL A 50 -19.15 5.43 -17.74
C VAL A 50 -18.76 3.97 -17.86
N LEU A 51 -19.35 3.13 -16.99
CA LEU A 51 -19.23 1.68 -17.07
C LEU A 51 -20.52 1.12 -17.68
N VAL A 52 -20.35 0.38 -18.77
CA VAL A 52 -21.47 -0.28 -19.47
C VAL A 52 -21.22 -1.78 -19.60
N ARG A 53 -22.30 -2.54 -19.62
CA ARG A 53 -22.29 -3.99 -19.93
C ARG A 53 -23.06 -4.24 -21.22
N PHE A 54 -22.39 -4.79 -22.21
CA PHE A 54 -23.00 -5.23 -23.45
C PHE A 54 -23.57 -6.66 -23.33
N GLN A 55 -24.58 -6.97 -24.16
CA GLN A 55 -25.11 -8.34 -24.21
C GLN A 55 -24.17 -9.34 -24.87
N LYS A 56 -23.37 -8.86 -25.83
CA LYS A 56 -22.36 -9.63 -26.57
C LYS A 56 -20.99 -8.97 -26.41
N ASP A 57 -19.95 -9.74 -26.66
CA ASP A 57 -18.57 -9.24 -26.65
C ASP A 57 -18.39 -8.14 -27.71
N VAL A 58 -17.58 -7.11 -27.41
CA VAL A 58 -17.37 -5.96 -28.27
C VAL A 58 -15.89 -5.73 -28.54
N GLU A 59 -15.59 -5.15 -29.71
CA GLU A 59 -14.24 -4.74 -30.06
C GLU A 59 -13.99 -3.29 -29.62
N ILE A 60 -13.00 -3.10 -28.78
CA ILE A 60 -12.60 -1.76 -28.27
C ILE A 60 -12.35 -0.76 -29.40
N ASN A 61 -11.79 -1.21 -30.54
CA ASN A 61 -11.47 -0.35 -31.67
C ASN A 61 -12.72 0.27 -32.29
N ASN A 62 -13.83 -0.47 -32.37
CA ASN A 62 -15.09 0.05 -32.88
C ASN A 62 -15.64 1.15 -31.98
N ILE A 63 -15.61 0.90 -30.67
CA ILE A 63 -16.03 1.88 -29.66
C ILE A 63 -15.15 3.13 -29.74
N ARG A 64 -13.82 2.97 -29.84
CA ARG A 64 -12.88 4.11 -29.97
C ARG A 64 -13.20 4.97 -31.19
N THR A 65 -13.39 4.36 -32.34
CA THR A 65 -13.72 5.06 -33.58
C THR A 65 -15.03 5.83 -33.44
N SER A 66 -16.03 5.23 -32.80
CA SER A 66 -17.33 5.90 -32.59
C SER A 66 -17.23 7.06 -31.58
N MET A 67 -16.39 6.94 -30.54
CA MET A 67 -16.12 8.02 -29.60
C MET A 67 -15.46 9.21 -30.32
N ASP A 68 -14.42 8.95 -31.13
CA ASP A 68 -13.71 9.97 -31.89
C ASP A 68 -14.66 10.69 -32.90
N GLN A 69 -15.52 9.94 -33.60
CA GLN A 69 -16.52 10.47 -34.51
C GLN A 69 -17.60 11.32 -33.80
N SER A 70 -17.85 11.01 -32.51
CA SER A 70 -18.79 11.77 -31.67
C SER A 70 -18.14 12.98 -30.98
N GLY A 71 -16.87 13.29 -31.34
CA GLY A 71 -16.08 14.39 -30.78
C GLY A 71 -15.57 14.15 -29.37
N ILE A 72 -15.57 12.88 -28.88
CA ILE A 72 -14.99 12.50 -27.59
C ILE A 72 -13.60 11.95 -27.86
N THR A 73 -12.65 12.86 -28.10
CA THR A 73 -11.28 12.48 -28.47
C THR A 73 -10.43 12.13 -27.24
N GLY A 74 -9.53 11.15 -27.40
CA GLY A 74 -8.61 10.74 -26.34
C GLY A 74 -9.30 10.05 -25.17
N ALA A 75 -10.49 9.48 -25.36
CA ALA A 75 -11.15 8.67 -24.35
C ALA A 75 -10.33 7.41 -24.03
N GLU A 76 -10.14 7.15 -22.75
CA GLU A 76 -9.58 5.90 -22.27
C GLU A 76 -10.68 4.84 -22.26
N ILE A 77 -10.49 3.75 -23.02
CA ILE A 77 -11.47 2.66 -23.14
C ILE A 77 -10.79 1.38 -22.73
N LYS A 78 -11.38 0.67 -21.76
CA LYS A 78 -10.85 -0.59 -21.19
C LYS A 78 -11.96 -1.62 -21.02
N THR A 79 -11.61 -2.90 -21.11
CA THR A 79 -12.46 -3.99 -20.62
C THR A 79 -12.25 -4.18 -19.11
N LEU A 80 -13.32 -4.50 -18.39
CA LEU A 80 -13.30 -4.75 -16.95
C LEU A 80 -13.86 -6.14 -16.61
N GLY A 81 -12.95 -7.08 -16.40
CA GLY A 81 -13.30 -8.45 -15.98
C GLY A 81 -13.92 -9.32 -17.06
N SER A 82 -14.62 -8.76 -18.05
CA SER A 82 -15.13 -9.46 -19.23
C SER A 82 -15.08 -8.57 -20.46
N ASP A 83 -15.09 -9.15 -21.65
CA ASP A 83 -15.10 -8.42 -22.93
C ASP A 83 -16.44 -7.71 -23.20
N ARG A 84 -17.41 -7.84 -22.28
CA ARG A 84 -18.71 -7.16 -22.31
C ARG A 84 -18.77 -5.94 -21.44
N ASP A 85 -17.93 -5.88 -20.39
CA ASP A 85 -17.92 -4.78 -19.44
C ASP A 85 -16.89 -3.75 -19.88
N ILE A 86 -17.35 -2.63 -20.39
CA ILE A 86 -16.51 -1.58 -20.98
C ILE A 86 -16.55 -0.35 -20.08
N LEU A 87 -15.37 0.07 -19.64
CA LEU A 87 -15.13 1.33 -18.96
C LEU A 87 -14.67 2.36 -19.96
N ILE A 88 -15.37 3.49 -20.00
CA ILE A 88 -15.06 4.64 -20.85
C ILE A 88 -14.83 5.84 -19.96
N ARG A 89 -13.66 6.43 -20.05
CA ARG A 89 -13.28 7.63 -19.30
C ARG A 89 -12.86 8.73 -20.24
N THR A 90 -13.33 9.95 -19.98
CA THR A 90 -12.90 11.14 -20.68
C THR A 90 -12.70 12.30 -19.73
N ALA A 91 -11.66 13.11 -19.97
CA ALA A 91 -11.42 14.37 -19.29
C ALA A 91 -12.22 15.54 -19.89
N GLU A 92 -13.07 15.26 -20.87
CA GLU A 92 -13.82 16.30 -21.59
C GLU A 92 -14.73 17.07 -20.63
N PRO A 93 -14.65 18.42 -20.61
CA PRO A 93 -15.50 19.21 -19.76
C PRO A 93 -16.94 19.22 -20.31
N GLY A 94 -17.92 19.08 -19.45
CA GLY A 94 -19.35 19.18 -19.82
C GLY A 94 -20.21 19.40 -18.58
N GLU A 95 -21.34 20.08 -18.79
CA GLU A 95 -22.33 20.33 -17.73
C GLU A 95 -23.37 19.21 -17.67
N GLY A 96 -23.87 18.92 -16.47
CA GLY A 96 -24.93 17.93 -16.26
C GLY A 96 -24.58 16.54 -16.80
N THR A 97 -25.48 15.96 -17.58
CA THR A 97 -25.32 14.61 -18.19
C THR A 97 -24.81 14.66 -19.64
N SER A 98 -24.49 15.83 -20.18
CA SER A 98 -24.19 16.01 -21.61
C SER A 98 -23.08 15.08 -22.14
N VAL A 99 -21.99 14.89 -21.38
CA VAL A 99 -20.90 14.02 -21.81
C VAL A 99 -21.28 12.54 -21.74
N SER A 100 -21.95 12.12 -20.67
CA SER A 100 -22.42 10.74 -20.52
C SER A 100 -23.50 10.38 -21.56
N ASP A 101 -24.33 11.32 -21.94
CA ASP A 101 -25.37 11.09 -22.96
C ASP A 101 -24.74 11.00 -24.36
N ARG A 102 -23.71 11.82 -24.67
CA ARG A 102 -22.91 11.68 -25.90
C ARG A 102 -22.18 10.35 -25.95
N ILE A 103 -21.63 9.87 -24.82
CA ILE A 103 -21.00 8.53 -24.73
C ILE A 103 -22.03 7.45 -25.05
N LYS A 104 -23.23 7.49 -24.46
CA LYS A 104 -24.30 6.52 -24.73
C LYS A 104 -24.73 6.53 -26.19
N GLU A 105 -24.88 7.73 -26.79
CA GLU A 105 -25.22 7.87 -28.21
C GLU A 105 -24.12 7.26 -29.09
N ALA A 106 -22.84 7.53 -28.80
CA ALA A 106 -21.71 6.96 -29.53
C ALA A 106 -21.67 5.42 -29.42
N LEU A 107 -21.94 4.87 -28.22
CA LEU A 107 -22.02 3.40 -28.02
C LEU A 107 -23.18 2.77 -28.81
N THR A 108 -24.34 3.43 -28.86
CA THR A 108 -25.47 2.94 -29.65
C THR A 108 -25.16 2.90 -31.14
N LYS A 109 -24.36 3.84 -31.63
CA LYS A 109 -23.91 3.89 -33.03
C LYS A 109 -22.82 2.88 -33.36
N SER A 110 -21.89 2.62 -32.41
CA SER A 110 -20.74 1.72 -32.64
C SER A 110 -21.13 0.27 -32.81
N GLU A 111 -22.16 -0.16 -32.08
CA GLU A 111 -22.56 -1.57 -31.95
C GLU A 111 -24.06 -1.74 -32.26
N ALA A 112 -24.45 -1.37 -33.48
CA ALA A 112 -25.84 -1.47 -33.93
C ALA A 112 -26.36 -2.92 -33.80
N GLY A 113 -27.30 -3.15 -32.88
CA GLY A 113 -27.88 -4.46 -32.59
C GLY A 113 -27.25 -5.21 -31.39
N ASN A 114 -26.28 -4.61 -30.70
CA ASN A 114 -25.76 -5.09 -29.43
C ASN A 114 -26.17 -4.11 -28.31
N THR A 115 -27.24 -4.41 -27.60
CA THR A 115 -27.76 -3.54 -26.55
C THR A 115 -26.84 -3.59 -25.32
N PHE A 116 -26.77 -2.47 -24.61
CA PHE A 116 -25.98 -2.36 -23.37
C PHE A 116 -26.79 -1.81 -22.22
N GLU A 117 -26.38 -2.15 -21.03
CA GLU A 117 -26.86 -1.59 -19.77
C GLU A 117 -25.78 -0.69 -19.16
N VAL A 118 -26.19 0.48 -18.68
CA VAL A 118 -25.28 1.38 -17.95
C VAL A 118 -25.23 0.95 -16.50
N LEU A 119 -24.09 0.42 -16.08
CA LEU A 119 -23.86 -0.06 -14.72
C LEU A 119 -23.55 1.09 -13.77
N ARG A 120 -22.78 2.08 -14.24
CA ARG A 120 -22.30 3.21 -13.41
C ARG A 120 -21.97 4.43 -14.27
N ILE A 121 -22.22 5.60 -13.73
CA ILE A 121 -21.75 6.88 -14.26
C ILE A 121 -21.19 7.69 -13.09
N ASP A 122 -19.90 8.01 -13.17
CA ASP A 122 -19.23 8.88 -12.22
C ASP A 122 -18.73 10.14 -12.94
N LYS A 123 -18.87 11.28 -12.27
CA LYS A 123 -18.44 12.57 -12.81
C LYS A 123 -17.81 13.40 -11.71
N VAL A 124 -16.61 13.87 -11.96
CA VAL A 124 -15.89 14.78 -11.09
C VAL A 124 -15.50 16.03 -11.88
N GLY A 125 -16.04 17.19 -11.49
CA GLY A 125 -15.65 18.46 -12.10
C GLY A 125 -14.19 18.81 -11.78
N PRO A 126 -13.48 19.55 -12.66
CA PRO A 126 -12.05 19.89 -12.47
C PRO A 126 -11.77 20.63 -11.15
N LYS A 127 -12.70 21.47 -10.69
CA LYS A 127 -12.59 22.17 -9.40
C LYS A 127 -12.62 21.17 -8.24
N ILE A 128 -13.58 20.25 -8.27
CA ILE A 128 -13.73 19.22 -7.23
C ILE A 128 -12.51 18.28 -7.21
N GLY A 129 -12.02 17.82 -8.37
CA GLY A 129 -10.81 17.01 -8.45
C GLY A 129 -9.60 17.69 -7.83
N LYS A 130 -9.42 19.00 -8.08
CA LYS A 130 -8.33 19.78 -7.45
C LYS A 130 -8.51 19.91 -5.92
N GLU A 131 -9.73 20.13 -5.46
CA GLU A 131 -10.04 20.19 -4.02
C GLU A 131 -9.77 18.83 -3.34
N LEU A 132 -10.17 17.72 -3.96
CA LEU A 132 -9.93 16.37 -3.46
C LEU A 132 -8.42 16.06 -3.41
N THR A 133 -7.66 16.43 -4.45
CA THR A 133 -6.19 16.28 -4.47
C THR A 133 -5.55 17.04 -3.32
N THR A 134 -5.93 18.29 -3.13
CA THR A 134 -5.40 19.15 -2.05
C THR A 134 -5.73 18.56 -0.69
N SER A 135 -6.96 18.10 -0.49
CA SER A 135 -7.40 17.47 0.75
C SER A 135 -6.65 16.15 1.04
N ALA A 136 -6.43 15.33 0.01
CA ALA A 136 -5.66 14.08 0.13
C ALA A 136 -4.20 14.35 0.55
N ILE A 137 -3.56 15.37 -0.02
CA ILE A 137 -2.19 15.79 0.35
C ILE A 137 -2.17 16.26 1.82
N TYR A 138 -3.08 17.13 2.23
CA TYR A 138 -3.14 17.59 3.62
C TYR A 138 -3.43 16.45 4.60
N ALA A 139 -4.39 15.56 4.30
CA ALA A 139 -4.68 14.39 5.12
C ALA A 139 -3.44 13.53 5.31
N THR A 140 -2.67 13.28 4.25
CA THR A 140 -1.44 12.50 4.30
C THR A 140 -0.37 13.18 5.16
N ILE A 141 -0.11 14.47 4.93
CA ILE A 141 0.91 15.23 5.68
C ILE A 141 0.55 15.29 7.17
N PHE A 142 -0.68 15.68 7.51
CA PHE A 142 -1.09 15.79 8.92
C PHE A 142 -1.12 14.44 9.62
N SER A 143 -1.53 13.36 8.93
CA SER A 143 -1.48 12.00 9.48
C SER A 143 -0.05 11.57 9.79
N LEU A 144 0.90 11.82 8.88
CA LEU A 144 2.31 11.51 9.10
C LEU A 144 2.88 12.30 10.26
N ILE A 145 2.61 13.61 10.33
CA ILE A 145 3.06 14.46 11.45
C ILE A 145 2.50 13.95 12.77
N ALA A 146 1.21 13.65 12.84
CA ALA A 146 0.57 13.14 14.06
C ALA A 146 1.19 11.82 14.51
N ILE A 147 1.48 10.91 13.58
CA ILE A 147 2.12 9.62 13.88
C ILE A 147 3.57 9.82 14.35
N LEU A 148 4.34 10.69 13.71
CA LEU A 148 5.71 10.99 14.14
C LEU A 148 5.74 11.59 15.55
N ILE A 149 4.84 12.52 15.87
CA ILE A 149 4.66 13.08 17.20
C ILE A 149 4.31 11.97 18.20
N TYR A 150 3.34 11.13 17.88
CA TYR A 150 2.95 10.00 18.74
C TYR A 150 4.15 9.07 19.03
N LEU A 151 4.92 8.69 18.02
CA LEU A 151 6.08 7.81 18.16
C LEU A 151 7.19 8.46 19.00
N ALA A 152 7.42 9.78 18.84
CA ALA A 152 8.40 10.53 19.61
C ALA A 152 8.08 10.58 21.11
N PHE A 153 6.80 10.70 21.46
CA PHE A 153 6.36 10.67 22.87
C PHE A 153 6.26 9.25 23.43
N ARG A 154 5.94 8.27 22.59
CA ARG A 154 5.67 6.88 23.01
C ARG A 154 6.93 6.09 23.27
N PHE A 155 8.00 6.31 22.49
CA PHE A 155 9.20 5.51 22.47
C PHE A 155 10.48 6.31 22.70
N GLU A 156 11.51 5.62 23.23
CA GLU A 156 12.88 6.12 23.21
C GLU A 156 13.36 6.27 21.75
N PHE A 157 14.26 7.22 21.50
CA PHE A 157 14.71 7.62 20.17
C PHE A 157 15.00 6.47 19.20
N LEU A 158 15.66 5.41 19.66
CA LEU A 158 16.06 4.30 18.78
C LEU A 158 14.87 3.47 18.29
N TYR A 159 13.87 3.27 19.17
CA TYR A 159 12.64 2.56 18.82
C TYR A 159 11.73 3.42 17.95
N ALA A 160 11.64 4.71 18.25
CA ALA A 160 10.91 5.66 17.40
C ALA A 160 11.51 5.69 15.98
N LEU A 161 12.84 5.78 15.85
CA LEU A 161 13.52 5.74 14.56
C LEU A 161 13.28 4.40 13.82
N GLY A 162 13.35 3.27 14.54
CA GLY A 162 13.03 1.94 13.95
C GLY A 162 11.60 1.86 13.41
N SER A 163 10.63 2.45 14.12
CA SER A 163 9.25 2.52 13.65
C SER A 163 9.10 3.39 12.40
N VAL A 164 9.79 4.52 12.33
CA VAL A 164 9.78 5.40 11.15
C VAL A 164 10.40 4.71 9.93
N VAL A 165 11.53 4.01 10.12
CA VAL A 165 12.18 3.24 9.04
C VAL A 165 11.25 2.14 8.52
N ALA A 166 10.57 1.41 9.40
CA ALA A 166 9.61 0.38 9.01
C ALA A 166 8.41 0.99 8.27
N LEU A 167 7.88 2.11 8.75
CA LEU A 167 6.78 2.81 8.11
C LEU A 167 7.13 3.27 6.68
N LEU A 168 8.31 3.89 6.52
CA LEU A 168 8.80 4.30 5.21
C LEU A 168 8.97 3.09 4.27
N HIS A 169 9.56 2.00 4.79
CA HIS A 169 9.68 0.75 4.06
C HIS A 169 8.33 0.25 3.57
N ASP A 170 7.30 0.21 4.44
CA ASP A 170 5.98 -0.34 4.10
C ASP A 170 5.25 0.49 3.04
N VAL A 171 5.35 1.82 3.14
CA VAL A 171 4.79 2.72 2.13
C VAL A 171 5.50 2.55 0.78
N LEU A 172 6.84 2.56 0.76
CA LEU A 172 7.60 2.40 -0.48
C LEU A 172 7.41 1.02 -1.12
N MET A 173 7.38 -0.03 -0.29
CA MET A 173 7.15 -1.40 -0.75
C MET A 173 5.76 -1.54 -1.36
N THR A 174 4.73 -1.07 -0.67
CA THR A 174 3.35 -1.14 -1.15
C THR A 174 3.17 -0.32 -2.43
N LEU A 175 3.68 0.92 -2.46
CA LEU A 175 3.66 1.77 -3.65
C LEU A 175 4.36 1.09 -4.84
N GLY A 176 5.55 0.53 -4.59
CA GLY A 176 6.32 -0.17 -5.62
C GLY A 176 5.60 -1.39 -6.17
N ILE A 177 5.00 -2.23 -5.29
CA ILE A 177 4.25 -3.42 -5.72
C ILE A 177 2.99 -3.02 -6.49
N VAL A 178 2.25 -2.02 -6.03
CA VAL A 178 1.04 -1.51 -6.73
C VAL A 178 1.42 -0.99 -8.12
N ALA A 179 2.48 -0.18 -8.23
CA ALA A 179 2.95 0.34 -9.50
C ALA A 179 3.44 -0.78 -10.45
N LEU A 180 4.18 -1.75 -9.93
CA LEU A 180 4.65 -2.90 -10.70
C LEU A 180 3.47 -3.75 -11.19
N THR A 181 2.49 -4.01 -10.34
CA THR A 181 1.29 -4.77 -10.72
C THR A 181 0.48 -4.04 -11.77
N GLY A 182 0.24 -2.73 -11.62
CA GLY A 182 -0.45 -1.93 -12.62
C GLY A 182 0.30 -1.87 -13.96
N ALA A 183 1.64 -1.91 -13.93
CA ALA A 183 2.47 -1.94 -15.12
C ALA A 183 2.44 -3.30 -15.85
N LEU A 184 2.41 -4.42 -15.12
CA LEU A 184 2.42 -5.78 -15.65
C LEU A 184 1.02 -6.29 -16.00
N PHE A 185 0.02 -5.89 -15.23
CA PHE A 185 -1.36 -6.33 -15.36
C PHE A 185 -2.33 -5.13 -15.45
N PRO A 186 -2.39 -4.43 -16.59
CA PRO A 186 -3.27 -3.26 -16.77
C PRO A 186 -4.75 -3.58 -16.55
N SER A 187 -5.16 -4.84 -16.75
CA SER A 187 -6.53 -5.32 -16.49
C SER A 187 -6.94 -5.27 -15.02
N MET A 188 -5.98 -5.19 -14.09
CA MET A 188 -6.27 -4.98 -12.67
C MET A 188 -6.85 -3.59 -12.39
N ASN A 189 -6.68 -2.64 -13.29
CA ASN A 189 -7.20 -1.27 -13.21
C ASN A 189 -6.92 -0.60 -11.83
N LEU A 190 -5.65 -0.67 -11.40
CA LEU A 190 -5.21 -0.08 -10.15
C LEU A 190 -4.95 1.42 -10.35
N GLU A 191 -5.90 2.23 -9.91
CA GLU A 191 -5.86 3.68 -10.11
C GLU A 191 -5.59 4.41 -8.80
N LEU A 192 -4.81 5.49 -8.91
CA LEU A 192 -4.65 6.44 -7.83
C LEU A 192 -5.95 7.27 -7.69
N ASN A 193 -6.83 6.79 -6.84
CA ASN A 193 -8.11 7.40 -6.49
C ASN A 193 -8.18 7.64 -4.97
N GLN A 194 -9.27 8.23 -4.50
CA GLN A 194 -9.50 8.46 -3.08
C GLN A 194 -9.39 7.18 -2.24
N GLY A 195 -9.89 6.05 -2.78
CA GLY A 195 -9.80 4.74 -2.13
C GLY A 195 -8.35 4.30 -1.93
N MET A 196 -7.48 4.44 -2.94
CA MET A 196 -6.07 4.09 -2.80
C MET A 196 -5.36 4.95 -1.74
N VAL A 197 -5.63 6.27 -1.71
CA VAL A 197 -5.09 7.16 -0.66
C VAL A 197 -5.58 6.73 0.71
N ALA A 198 -6.86 6.41 0.86
CA ALA A 198 -7.41 5.89 2.12
C ALA A 198 -6.74 4.57 2.54
N ALA A 199 -6.42 3.68 1.58
CA ALA A 199 -5.68 2.44 1.84
C ALA A 199 -4.27 2.72 2.38
N PHE A 200 -3.53 3.68 1.81
CA PHE A 200 -2.22 4.07 2.33
C PHE A 200 -2.31 4.66 3.74
N LEU A 201 -3.27 5.53 4.02
CA LEU A 201 -3.46 6.09 5.35
C LEU A 201 -3.83 5.01 6.38
N THR A 202 -4.67 4.06 5.98
CA THR A 202 -5.05 2.92 6.83
C THR A 202 -3.86 1.99 7.08
N LEU A 203 -3.07 1.69 6.04
CA LEU A 203 -1.83 0.92 6.15
C LEU A 203 -0.85 1.55 7.13
N ILE A 204 -0.63 2.85 7.05
CA ILE A 204 0.27 3.61 7.93
C ILE A 204 -0.14 3.41 9.39
N GLY A 205 -1.42 3.60 9.72
CA GLY A 205 -1.94 3.38 11.07
C GLY A 205 -1.83 1.93 11.54
N PHE A 206 -2.12 1.00 10.65
CA PHE A 206 -2.09 -0.44 10.92
C PHE A 206 -0.66 -0.96 11.17
N SER A 207 0.31 -0.59 10.33
CA SER A 207 1.72 -0.95 10.47
C SER A 207 2.34 -0.40 11.75
N VAL A 208 2.06 0.87 12.07
CA VAL A 208 2.52 1.48 13.32
C VAL A 208 1.98 0.75 14.53
N ASN A 209 0.68 0.38 14.53
CA ASN A 209 0.06 -0.34 15.65
C ASN A 209 0.76 -1.68 15.92
N ASP A 210 1.09 -2.45 14.87
CA ASP A 210 1.79 -3.74 15.02
C ASP A 210 3.22 -3.55 15.58
N THR A 211 3.94 -2.57 15.04
CA THR A 211 5.29 -2.22 15.51
C THR A 211 5.29 -1.77 16.99
N VAL A 212 4.28 -0.99 17.41
CA VAL A 212 4.10 -0.56 18.81
C VAL A 212 3.93 -1.75 19.73
N VAL A 213 3.11 -2.72 19.36
CA VAL A 213 2.89 -3.96 20.14
C VAL A 213 4.19 -4.74 20.33
N VAL A 214 4.95 -4.90 19.25
CA VAL A 214 6.25 -5.59 19.30
C VAL A 214 7.23 -4.85 20.20
N PHE A 215 7.34 -3.54 20.05
CA PHE A 215 8.29 -2.73 20.84
C PHE A 215 7.92 -2.62 22.32
N ASP A 216 6.65 -2.57 22.67
CA ASP A 216 6.20 -2.62 24.05
C ASP A 216 6.60 -3.94 24.71
N ARG A 217 6.41 -5.06 24.00
CA ARG A 217 6.83 -6.38 24.51
C ARG A 217 8.36 -6.48 24.67
N ILE A 218 9.11 -5.91 23.71
CA ILE A 218 10.57 -5.85 23.83
C ILE A 218 10.99 -5.05 25.07
N ARG A 219 10.40 -3.89 25.31
CA ARG A 219 10.70 -3.04 26.49
C ARG A 219 10.38 -3.75 27.81
N GLU A 220 9.27 -4.49 27.86
CA GLU A 220 8.91 -5.31 29.01
C GLU A 220 9.95 -6.40 29.26
N ASN A 221 10.29 -7.16 28.24
CA ASN A 221 11.22 -8.28 28.32
C ASN A 221 12.67 -7.86 28.64
N ILE A 222 13.12 -6.69 28.18
CA ILE A 222 14.43 -6.14 28.57
C ILE A 222 14.53 -5.91 30.08
N LYS A 223 13.43 -5.52 30.73
CA LYS A 223 13.41 -5.34 32.19
C LYS A 223 13.41 -6.67 32.94
N LEU A 224 12.81 -7.71 32.34
CA LEU A 224 12.71 -9.05 32.94
C LEU A 224 13.99 -9.88 32.74
N PHE A 225 14.59 -9.83 31.56
CA PHE A 225 15.73 -10.65 31.16
C PHE A 225 17.05 -9.86 31.08
N LYS A 226 17.44 -9.22 32.21
CA LYS A 226 18.60 -8.30 32.28
C LYS A 226 19.94 -8.95 31.95
N SER A 227 20.09 -10.26 32.17
CA SER A 227 21.32 -11.02 31.94
C SER A 227 21.47 -11.55 30.51
N GLU A 228 20.39 -11.46 29.69
CA GLU A 228 20.43 -11.96 28.34
C GLU A 228 20.90 -10.90 27.32
N SER A 229 21.43 -11.38 26.20
CA SER A 229 21.79 -10.48 25.08
C SER A 229 20.55 -9.82 24.50
N ILE A 230 20.69 -8.58 24.02
CA ILE A 230 19.59 -7.84 23.38
C ILE A 230 19.00 -8.63 22.21
N PHE A 231 19.82 -9.35 21.44
CA PHE A 231 19.40 -10.23 20.36
C PHE A 231 18.43 -11.32 20.86
N SER A 232 18.81 -12.03 21.94
CA SER A 232 17.97 -13.08 22.55
C SER A 232 16.64 -12.52 23.03
N VAL A 233 16.68 -11.41 23.79
CA VAL A 233 15.49 -10.77 24.34
C VAL A 233 14.53 -10.34 23.22
N MET A 234 15.06 -9.73 22.16
CA MET A 234 14.24 -9.29 21.04
C MET A 234 13.64 -10.48 20.27
N ASN A 235 14.42 -11.52 20.00
CA ASN A 235 13.90 -12.71 19.31
C ASN A 235 12.80 -13.42 20.14
N LYS A 236 12.96 -13.50 21.45
CA LYS A 236 11.91 -14.00 22.36
C LYS A 236 10.66 -13.14 22.32
N SER A 237 10.83 -11.81 22.33
CA SER A 237 9.68 -10.86 22.29
C SER A 237 8.88 -10.99 21.01
N LEU A 238 9.56 -11.17 19.86
CA LEU A 238 8.92 -11.44 18.58
C LEU A 238 8.09 -12.74 18.60
N ASN A 239 8.64 -13.80 19.18
CA ASN A 239 7.90 -15.06 19.34
C ASN A 239 6.68 -14.90 20.26
N TYR A 240 6.76 -14.12 21.33
CA TYR A 240 5.63 -13.88 22.24
C TYR A 240 4.50 -13.07 21.58
N THR A 241 4.82 -12.13 20.68
CA THR A 241 3.82 -11.32 19.97
C THR A 241 3.24 -12.01 18.74
N LEU A 242 3.92 -13.05 18.22
CA LEU A 242 3.59 -13.70 16.95
C LEU A 242 2.12 -14.12 16.83
N ASN A 243 1.59 -14.77 17.89
CA ASN A 243 0.21 -15.24 17.89
C ASN A 243 -0.79 -14.08 17.75
N ARG A 244 -0.54 -12.96 18.42
CA ARG A 244 -1.38 -11.75 18.33
C ARG A 244 -1.30 -11.15 16.94
N THR A 245 -0.10 -10.95 16.41
CA THR A 245 0.14 -10.38 15.08
C THR A 245 -0.55 -11.21 14.00
N ILE A 246 -0.38 -12.55 14.00
CA ILE A 246 -1.00 -13.42 12.99
C ILE A 246 -2.53 -13.40 13.08
N ILE A 247 -3.11 -13.43 14.28
CA ILE A 247 -4.57 -13.41 14.43
C ILE A 247 -5.11 -12.05 13.97
N THR A 248 -4.54 -10.95 14.44
CA THR A 248 -5.03 -9.59 14.11
C THR A 248 -4.87 -9.33 12.60
N ASN A 249 -3.69 -9.56 12.06
CA ASN A 249 -3.40 -9.27 10.66
C ASN A 249 -4.12 -10.26 9.73
N GLY A 250 -4.22 -11.54 10.14
CA GLY A 250 -4.93 -12.57 9.39
C GLY A 250 -6.42 -12.32 9.28
N THR A 251 -7.08 -11.85 10.34
CA THR A 251 -8.51 -11.50 10.28
C THR A 251 -8.77 -10.34 9.35
N VAL A 252 -7.96 -9.28 9.40
CA VAL A 252 -8.07 -8.14 8.49
C VAL A 252 -7.71 -8.53 7.07
N PHE A 253 -6.67 -9.35 6.88
CA PHE A 253 -6.28 -9.88 5.57
C PHE A 253 -7.42 -10.63 4.89
N ILE A 254 -8.10 -11.56 5.61
CA ILE A 254 -9.24 -12.32 5.07
C ILE A 254 -10.38 -11.37 4.69
N THR A 255 -10.70 -10.39 5.53
CA THR A 255 -11.76 -9.42 5.26
C THR A 255 -11.46 -8.61 4.01
N VAL A 256 -10.24 -8.11 3.87
CA VAL A 256 -9.82 -7.31 2.71
C VAL A 256 -9.70 -8.18 1.45
N LEU A 257 -9.28 -9.44 1.58
CA LEU A 257 -9.26 -10.40 0.48
C LEU A 257 -10.67 -10.67 -0.06
N ILE A 258 -11.66 -10.84 0.82
CA ILE A 258 -13.07 -10.97 0.42
C ILE A 258 -13.53 -9.69 -0.29
N LEU A 259 -13.16 -8.52 0.22
CA LEU A 259 -13.46 -7.25 -0.43
C LEU A 259 -12.79 -7.14 -1.82
N LEU A 260 -11.56 -7.62 -1.98
CA LEU A 260 -10.87 -7.63 -3.28
C LEU A 260 -11.57 -8.52 -4.30
N ILE A 261 -12.08 -9.68 -3.87
CA ILE A 261 -12.72 -10.66 -4.76
C ILE A 261 -14.17 -10.26 -5.10
N PHE A 262 -14.92 -9.78 -4.11
CA PHE A 262 -16.36 -9.53 -4.24
C PHE A 262 -16.76 -8.05 -4.22
N GLY A 263 -15.85 -7.13 -3.88
CA GLY A 263 -16.15 -5.71 -3.68
C GLY A 263 -16.27 -4.90 -4.98
N GLY A 264 -16.04 -5.51 -6.13
CA GLY A 264 -16.15 -4.86 -7.44
C GLY A 264 -15.03 -3.84 -7.71
N GLU A 265 -15.12 -3.19 -8.87
CA GLU A 265 -14.09 -2.29 -9.40
C GLU A 265 -13.82 -1.07 -8.50
N VAL A 266 -14.86 -0.50 -7.94
CA VAL A 266 -14.78 0.70 -7.09
C VAL A 266 -13.82 0.48 -5.90
N ASN A 267 -13.89 -0.69 -5.29
CA ASN A 267 -13.09 -1.02 -4.11
C ASN A 267 -11.75 -1.66 -4.43
N ARG A 268 -11.48 -2.00 -5.69
CA ARG A 268 -10.31 -2.78 -6.10
C ARG A 268 -8.99 -2.11 -5.72
N SER A 269 -8.83 -0.82 -6.05
CA SER A 269 -7.61 -0.07 -5.73
C SER A 269 -7.37 0.02 -4.23
N PHE A 270 -8.43 0.26 -3.43
CA PHE A 270 -8.36 0.24 -1.97
C PHE A 270 -7.96 -1.14 -1.47
N ALA A 271 -8.73 -2.18 -1.84
CA ALA A 271 -8.57 -3.52 -1.31
C ALA A 271 -7.21 -4.13 -1.68
N TYR A 272 -6.77 -3.97 -2.93
CA TYR A 272 -5.46 -4.46 -3.37
C TYR A 272 -4.32 -3.76 -2.63
N THR A 273 -4.33 -2.42 -2.59
CA THR A 273 -3.29 -1.63 -1.92
C THR A 273 -3.21 -1.97 -0.44
N PHE A 274 -4.34 -2.06 0.25
CA PHE A 274 -4.36 -2.39 1.67
C PHE A 274 -3.97 -3.85 1.94
N LEU A 275 -4.35 -4.80 1.07
CA LEU A 275 -3.94 -6.20 1.17
C LEU A 275 -2.41 -6.35 1.09
N ILE A 276 -1.76 -5.71 0.11
CA ILE A 276 -0.31 -5.67 0.02
C ILE A 276 0.29 -5.00 1.26
N GLY A 277 -0.33 -3.92 1.72
CA GLY A 277 0.07 -3.21 2.92
C GLY A 277 0.05 -4.07 4.19
N ILE A 278 -0.97 -4.90 4.38
CA ILE A 278 -1.06 -5.84 5.52
C ILE A 278 0.10 -6.84 5.47
N ILE A 279 0.40 -7.41 4.29
CA ILE A 279 1.51 -8.35 4.12
C ILE A 279 2.83 -7.67 4.45
N THR A 280 3.09 -6.48 3.87
CA THR A 280 4.34 -5.75 4.07
C THR A 280 4.50 -5.31 5.53
N GLY A 281 3.49 -4.72 6.16
CA GLY A 281 3.50 -4.27 7.54
C GLY A 281 3.67 -5.40 8.55
N THR A 282 3.10 -6.59 8.25
CA THR A 282 3.23 -7.75 9.13
C THR A 282 4.67 -8.23 9.25
N TYR A 283 5.40 -8.33 8.13
CA TYR A 283 6.78 -8.79 8.22
C TYR A 283 7.76 -7.67 8.59
N SER A 284 7.44 -6.41 8.29
CA SER A 284 8.35 -5.29 8.56
C SER A 284 8.52 -5.00 10.05
N SER A 285 7.48 -5.19 10.86
CA SER A 285 7.57 -5.08 12.31
C SER A 285 8.63 -6.02 12.89
N ILE A 286 8.82 -7.19 12.28
CA ILE A 286 9.79 -8.22 12.67
C ILE A 286 11.17 -7.94 12.04
N TYR A 287 11.22 -7.91 10.71
CA TYR A 287 12.47 -7.96 9.94
C TYR A 287 13.02 -6.58 9.56
N VAL A 288 12.24 -5.51 9.74
CA VAL A 288 12.72 -4.13 9.52
C VAL A 288 12.82 -3.39 10.84
N ALA A 289 11.71 -3.15 11.56
CA ALA A 289 11.73 -2.38 12.80
C ALA A 289 12.57 -3.06 13.89
N GLY A 290 12.27 -4.33 14.21
CA GLY A 290 13.00 -5.09 15.23
C GLY A 290 14.48 -5.29 14.88
N ALA A 291 14.76 -5.66 13.64
CA ALA A 291 16.11 -5.89 13.17
C ALA A 291 16.95 -4.60 13.16
N PHE A 292 16.37 -3.46 12.71
CA PHE A 292 17.03 -2.16 12.75
C PHE A 292 17.47 -1.78 14.17
N VAL A 293 16.60 -1.94 15.18
CA VAL A 293 16.94 -1.63 16.57
C VAL A 293 18.07 -2.52 17.09
N VAL A 294 18.10 -3.82 16.74
CA VAL A 294 19.21 -4.73 17.10
C VAL A 294 20.51 -4.25 16.50
N ASP A 295 20.52 -3.95 15.20
CA ASP A 295 21.74 -3.58 14.49
C ASP A 295 22.25 -2.20 14.96
N ALA A 296 21.34 -1.24 15.19
CA ALA A 296 21.69 0.07 15.73
C ALA A 296 22.26 -0.04 17.16
N LYS A 297 21.63 -0.80 18.07
CA LYS A 297 22.20 -1.01 19.42
C LYS A 297 23.58 -1.66 19.36
N ASN A 298 23.75 -2.72 18.57
CA ASN A 298 25.05 -3.37 18.40
C ASN A 298 26.12 -2.40 17.87
N TYR A 299 25.76 -1.49 16.97
CA TYR A 299 26.69 -0.48 16.45
C TYR A 299 27.10 0.52 17.53
N PHE A 300 26.16 1.05 18.32
CA PHE A 300 26.44 1.99 19.39
C PHE A 300 27.23 1.36 20.54
N ASP A 301 26.94 0.11 20.89
CA ASP A 301 27.67 -0.61 21.94
C ASP A 301 29.13 -0.93 21.54
N LYS A 302 29.36 -1.26 20.25
CA LYS A 302 30.73 -1.38 19.72
C LYS A 302 31.50 -0.07 19.78
N LYS A 303 30.87 1.08 19.50
CA LYS A 303 31.48 2.40 19.59
C LYS A 303 31.77 2.84 21.05
N LYS A 304 30.98 2.38 22.02
CA LYS A 304 31.15 2.68 23.45
C LYS A 304 32.25 1.84 24.10
N LYS A 305 32.75 0.79 23.46
CA LYS A 305 33.93 0.03 23.92
C LYS A 305 35.20 0.60 23.27
N PRO A 306 35.77 1.71 23.75
CA PRO A 306 37.07 2.16 23.27
C PRO A 306 38.15 1.37 23.99
N ALA A 307 39.08 0.78 23.21
CA ALA A 307 40.51 0.63 23.49
C ALA A 307 40.99 0.45 24.96
N VAL A 308 40.34 -0.39 25.75
CA VAL A 308 40.94 -0.84 27.05
C VAL A 308 41.95 -1.98 26.82
N ARG A 309 42.22 -2.38 25.57
CA ARG A 309 43.05 -3.56 25.27
C ARG A 309 44.52 -3.25 25.08
N ASN A 310 44.99 -2.00 25.10
CA ASN A 310 46.40 -1.66 24.90
C ASN A 310 47.14 -1.04 26.11
N ALA A 311 46.51 -1.09 27.33
CA ALA A 311 47.17 -0.52 28.53
C ALA A 311 47.82 -1.54 29.46
N VAL A 312 47.82 -2.84 29.14
CA VAL A 312 48.34 -3.89 30.03
C VAL A 312 49.63 -4.57 29.50
N VAL A 313 50.15 -4.19 28.35
CA VAL A 313 51.41 -4.81 27.81
C VAL A 313 52.64 -3.88 27.93
N GLY A 314 52.59 -2.87 28.76
CA GLY A 314 53.71 -1.94 28.93
C GLY A 314 54.23 -1.78 30.35
N LYS A 315 54.27 -2.84 31.18
CA LYS A 315 55.06 -2.89 32.41
C LYS A 315 55.44 -4.32 32.76
N ALA A 316 56.50 -4.82 32.23
CA ALA A 316 57.38 -5.81 32.81
C ALA A 316 58.79 -5.57 32.34
#